data_c9087e8998ef8fffbfdcf5c7b8529163
#
_entry.id   c9087e8998ef8fffbfdcf5c7b8529163
#
_cell.length_a   1.000
_cell.length_b   1.000
_cell.length_c   1.000
_cell.angle_alpha   90.00
_cell.angle_beta   90.00
_cell.angle_gamma   90.00
#
_symmetry.space_group_name_H-M   'P 1'
#
loop_
_entity.id
_entity.type
_entity.pdbx_description
1 polymer ?
#
loop_
_entity_poly.entity_id
_entity_poly.type
_entity_poly.pdbx_seq_one_letter_code
_entity_poly.pdbx_strand_id
1 'polypeptide(L)'
;MKYTFHIVDVFSSMGVAGLAVLGMTATLAGAQTVEVKEKPPLYRYVSSWTFPPPHSADPDKDGSAGNQKILAAALADGTLVGYGDEENQVHSAERFAHASWGQARSIARLMKVVDALHKGGSSSTPLDSSTRHWDQIYITSFYNWKAGSWKGAYVYAGTSKLKPDAPDADDAIRALSSFYVPVFEKMLADGIIVEYEIDREMIHTTDARAQIHFSLVVPNAEGLDRFRDALGVALDQNSLIVPAFGSMMDNFKEQFDFVKVNATYK
;
A
#
# COMPACT_ATOMS: atom_id res chain seq x y z
N MET A 1 -14.20 -26.35 16.74
CA MET A 1 -13.48 -25.37 17.58
C MET A 1 -13.47 -24.07 16.78
N LYS A 2 -14.28 -23.07 17.16
CA LYS A 2 -14.39 -21.81 16.41
C LYS A 2 -13.32 -20.86 16.95
N TYR A 3 -12.26 -20.64 16.20
CA TYR A 3 -11.34 -19.54 16.47
C TYR A 3 -11.82 -18.31 15.71
N THR A 4 -12.54 -17.44 16.40
CA THR A 4 -12.84 -16.10 15.91
C THR A 4 -11.63 -15.23 16.29
N PHE A 5 -10.67 -15.10 15.39
CA PHE A 5 -9.57 -14.16 15.57
C PHE A 5 -10.07 -12.78 15.16
N HIS A 6 -10.33 -11.94 16.15
CA HIS A 6 -10.44 -10.49 15.94
C HIS A 6 -9.03 -9.91 15.92
N ILE A 7 -8.44 -9.74 14.74
CA ILE A 7 -7.16 -9.02 14.57
C ILE A 7 -7.24 -7.61 15.19
N VAL A 8 -8.44 -7.02 15.21
CA VAL A 8 -8.72 -5.71 15.80
C VAL A 8 -8.44 -5.66 17.31
N ASP A 9 -8.59 -6.79 18.03
CA ASP A 9 -8.45 -6.80 19.49
C ASP A 9 -7.00 -6.94 19.99
N VAL A 10 -6.06 -7.32 19.11
CA VAL A 10 -4.66 -7.47 19.52
C VAL A 10 -3.99 -6.13 19.78
N PHE A 11 -4.47 -5.05 19.12
CA PHE A 11 -3.85 -3.72 19.22
C PHE A 11 -4.51 -2.78 20.24
N SER A 12 -5.73 -3.08 20.72
CA SER A 12 -6.48 -2.15 21.55
C SER A 12 -6.40 -2.39 23.06
N SER A 13 -5.75 -3.45 23.55
CA SER A 13 -5.79 -3.83 24.98
C SER A 13 -4.48 -3.72 25.76
N MET A 14 -3.39 -3.19 25.20
CA MET A 14 -2.17 -3.01 25.98
C MET A 14 -2.06 -1.61 26.55
N GLY A 15 -2.52 -1.49 27.79
CA GLY A 15 -2.31 -0.33 28.65
C GLY A 15 -0.83 -0.05 28.88
N VAL A 16 -0.51 1.25 28.88
CA VAL A 16 0.78 1.86 29.14
C VAL A 16 1.41 1.32 30.43
N ALA A 17 2.45 0.50 30.32
CA ALA A 17 3.44 0.30 31.37
C ALA A 17 4.77 0.84 30.85
N GLY A 18 5.25 1.94 31.44
CA GLY A 18 6.53 2.53 31.10
C GLY A 18 7.66 1.54 31.30
N LEU A 19 8.47 1.35 30.26
CA LEU A 19 9.72 0.60 30.33
C LEU A 19 10.86 1.50 29.85
N ALA A 20 11.83 1.67 30.74
CA ALA A 20 13.07 2.35 30.52
C ALA A 20 13.81 1.77 29.31
N VAL A 21 14.33 2.66 28.46
CA VAL A 21 15.24 2.34 27.37
C VAL A 21 16.57 1.89 27.98
N LEU A 22 16.70 0.59 28.19
CA LEU A 22 17.98 -0.07 28.36
C LEU A 22 18.39 -0.64 27.00
N GLY A 23 19.59 -0.26 26.57
CA GLY A 23 20.16 -0.68 25.30
C GLY A 23 20.06 -2.20 25.10
N MET A 24 19.13 -2.62 24.29
CA MET A 24 19.00 -4.00 23.83
C MET A 24 19.84 -4.22 22.58
N THR A 25 21.13 -4.48 22.77
CA THR A 25 21.82 -5.41 21.87
C THR A 25 21.34 -6.82 22.21
N ALA A 26 20.08 -7.12 21.91
CA ALA A 26 19.62 -8.51 21.92
C ALA A 26 20.23 -9.16 20.68
N THR A 27 21.28 -9.94 20.90
CA THR A 27 21.72 -10.96 19.96
C THR A 27 20.54 -11.90 19.73
N LEU A 28 19.82 -11.69 18.62
CA LEU A 28 18.86 -12.65 18.08
C LEU A 28 19.65 -13.89 17.63
N ALA A 29 19.97 -14.74 18.59
CA ALA A 29 20.58 -16.03 18.33
C ALA A 29 19.56 -16.92 17.62
N GLY A 30 19.67 -17.04 16.30
CA GLY A 30 18.98 -18.07 15.52
C GLY A 30 18.21 -17.63 14.28
N ALA A 31 17.83 -16.36 14.11
CA ALA A 31 17.31 -15.89 12.83
C ALA A 31 18.49 -15.41 11.99
N GLN A 32 18.80 -16.10 10.90
CA GLN A 32 19.60 -15.51 9.85
C GLN A 32 18.85 -14.23 9.42
N THR A 33 19.37 -13.07 9.82
CA THR A 33 18.91 -11.80 9.28
C THR A 33 19.30 -11.79 7.81
N VAL A 34 18.33 -12.11 6.95
CA VAL A 34 18.47 -11.92 5.53
C VAL A 34 18.63 -10.40 5.35
N GLU A 35 19.80 -9.97 4.91
CA GLU A 35 20.04 -8.55 4.62
C GLU A 35 19.11 -8.14 3.49
N VAL A 36 18.05 -7.42 3.84
CA VAL A 36 17.08 -6.90 2.88
C VAL A 36 17.68 -5.66 2.24
N LYS A 37 17.95 -5.74 0.94
CA LYS A 37 18.53 -4.64 0.17
C LYS A 37 17.45 -3.74 -0.40
N GLU A 38 17.63 -2.44 -0.22
CA GLU A 38 16.87 -1.44 -0.95
C GLU A 38 17.10 -1.60 -2.45
N LYS A 39 16.01 -1.54 -3.22
CA LYS A 39 16.05 -1.48 -4.69
C LYS A 39 16.15 -0.01 -5.13
N PRO A 40 16.57 0.27 -6.38
CA PRO A 40 16.43 1.60 -6.94
C PRO A 40 15.01 2.12 -6.77
N PRO A 41 14.81 3.35 -6.26
CA PRO A 41 13.50 3.81 -5.87
C PRO A 41 12.54 3.89 -7.06
N LEU A 42 11.28 3.56 -6.80
CA LEU A 42 10.15 3.87 -7.68
C LEU A 42 9.38 5.04 -7.11
N TYR A 43 8.64 5.70 -7.98
CA TYR A 43 7.75 6.82 -7.65
C TYR A 43 6.36 6.46 -8.11
N ARG A 44 5.42 6.43 -7.17
CA ARG A 44 4.02 6.07 -7.39
C ARG A 44 3.14 7.29 -7.19
N TYR A 45 2.39 7.65 -8.19
CA TYR A 45 1.30 8.62 -8.12
C TYR A 45 0.00 7.88 -7.90
N VAL A 46 -0.79 8.33 -6.93
CA VAL A 46 -2.12 7.81 -6.64
C VAL A 46 -3.10 8.98 -6.64
N SER A 47 -4.15 8.85 -7.41
CA SER A 47 -5.26 9.80 -7.47
C SER A 47 -6.53 9.12 -6.97
N SER A 48 -7.16 9.70 -5.96
CA SER A 48 -8.27 9.11 -5.22
C SER A 48 -9.50 10.01 -5.22
N TRP A 49 -10.69 9.40 -5.36
CA TRP A 49 -11.96 10.11 -5.43
C TRP A 49 -13.02 9.51 -4.50
N THR A 50 -13.91 10.37 -4.01
CA THR A 50 -15.18 9.99 -3.38
C THR A 50 -16.32 10.60 -4.19
N PHE A 51 -17.46 9.88 -4.27
CA PHE A 51 -18.66 10.34 -4.98
C PHE A 51 -19.86 10.39 -4.04
N PRO A 52 -20.86 11.27 -4.30
CA PRO A 52 -22.07 11.31 -3.49
C PRO A 52 -22.90 10.04 -3.67
N PRO A 53 -23.61 9.58 -2.65
CA PRO A 53 -24.63 8.54 -2.79
C PRO A 53 -25.87 9.04 -3.59
N PRO A 54 -26.54 8.16 -4.36
CA PRO A 54 -26.13 6.82 -4.69
C PRO A 54 -25.01 6.87 -5.73
N HIS A 55 -24.02 5.99 -5.63
CA HIS A 55 -22.93 5.81 -6.60
C HIS A 55 -23.46 5.28 -7.95
N SER A 56 -24.54 5.87 -8.45
CA SER A 56 -25.39 5.29 -9.50
C SER A 56 -24.91 5.57 -10.91
N ALA A 57 -24.04 6.51 -11.11
CA ALA A 57 -23.36 6.67 -12.37
C ALA A 57 -21.93 6.22 -12.14
N ASP A 58 -21.50 5.25 -12.89
CA ASP A 58 -20.10 4.95 -13.04
C ASP A 58 -19.51 6.15 -13.85
N PRO A 59 -19.11 7.25 -13.16
CA PRO A 59 -18.58 8.42 -13.86
C PRO A 59 -17.25 8.09 -14.53
N ASP A 60 -16.71 6.90 -14.22
CA ASP A 60 -15.49 6.38 -14.75
C ASP A 60 -15.63 5.78 -16.14
N LYS A 61 -16.81 5.41 -16.61
CA LYS A 61 -16.90 4.71 -17.90
C LYS A 61 -16.27 5.51 -19.04
N ASP A 62 -16.48 6.81 -19.05
CA ASP A 62 -15.92 7.66 -20.10
C ASP A 62 -14.54 8.24 -19.74
N GLY A 63 -14.28 8.54 -18.48
CA GLY A 63 -13.00 9.07 -17.99
C GLY A 63 -11.92 8.01 -17.88
N SER A 64 -12.24 6.85 -17.31
CA SER A 64 -11.27 5.78 -17.07
C SER A 64 -10.73 5.19 -18.39
N ALA A 65 -11.56 5.05 -19.42
CA ALA A 65 -11.13 4.53 -20.71
C ALA A 65 -10.05 5.40 -21.38
N GLY A 66 -10.12 6.73 -21.21
CA GLY A 66 -9.12 7.66 -21.68
C GLY A 66 -7.81 7.53 -20.89
N ASN A 67 -7.91 7.51 -19.57
CA ASN A 67 -6.77 7.33 -18.66
C ASN A 67 -6.08 6.00 -18.89
N GLN A 68 -6.85 4.91 -19.04
CA GLN A 68 -6.31 3.58 -19.34
C GLN A 68 -5.47 3.54 -20.62
N LYS A 69 -5.85 4.24 -21.67
CA LYS A 69 -5.05 4.33 -22.91
C LYS A 69 -3.73 5.03 -22.67
N ILE A 70 -3.72 6.13 -21.89
CA ILE A 70 -2.50 6.89 -21.56
C ILE A 70 -1.57 6.02 -20.71
N LEU A 71 -2.11 5.38 -19.67
CA LEU A 71 -1.35 4.53 -18.77
C LEU A 71 -0.78 3.29 -19.50
N ALA A 72 -1.59 2.64 -20.32
CA ALA A 72 -1.16 1.50 -21.12
C ALA A 72 -0.07 1.87 -22.13
N ALA A 73 -0.18 3.03 -22.80
CA ALA A 73 0.85 3.52 -23.70
C ALA A 73 2.16 3.83 -22.95
N ALA A 74 2.07 4.46 -21.78
CA ALA A 74 3.22 4.75 -20.92
C ALA A 74 3.89 3.47 -20.35
N LEU A 75 3.12 2.41 -20.10
CA LEU A 75 3.68 1.11 -19.75
C LEU A 75 4.37 0.47 -20.95
N ALA A 76 3.75 0.52 -22.13
CA ALA A 76 4.29 -0.07 -23.36
C ALA A 76 5.63 0.56 -23.76
N ASP A 77 5.77 1.88 -23.66
CA ASP A 77 7.01 2.62 -23.98
C ASP A 77 8.04 2.59 -22.85
N GLY A 78 7.73 2.00 -21.69
CA GLY A 78 8.61 1.87 -20.52
C GLY A 78 8.74 3.14 -19.69
N THR A 79 7.86 4.13 -19.87
CA THR A 79 7.75 5.31 -19.00
C THR A 79 7.25 4.88 -17.63
N LEU A 80 6.23 3.99 -17.57
CA LEU A 80 5.78 3.31 -16.37
C LEU A 80 6.34 1.89 -16.26
N VAL A 81 6.33 1.34 -15.04
CA VAL A 81 6.60 -0.06 -14.73
C VAL A 81 5.35 -0.80 -14.27
N GLY A 82 4.34 -0.07 -13.81
CA GLY A 82 3.05 -0.59 -13.41
C GLY A 82 2.00 0.51 -13.37
N TYR A 83 0.74 0.13 -13.47
CA TYR A 83 -0.42 1.00 -13.26
C TYR A 83 -1.64 0.17 -12.86
N GLY A 84 -2.64 0.82 -12.30
CA GLY A 84 -3.90 0.16 -11.97
C GLY A 84 -5.02 1.12 -11.62
N ASP A 85 -6.21 0.52 -11.52
CA ASP A 85 -7.43 1.16 -11.03
C ASP A 85 -7.98 0.35 -9.87
N GLU A 86 -8.48 1.05 -8.88
CA GLU A 86 -8.99 0.51 -7.64
C GLU A 86 -10.44 0.94 -7.42
N GLU A 87 -11.28 0.01 -7.00
CA GLU A 87 -12.66 0.24 -6.62
C GLU A 87 -12.92 -0.32 -5.23
N ASN A 88 -13.33 0.56 -4.32
CA ASN A 88 -13.63 0.15 -2.95
C ASN A 88 -14.97 -0.60 -2.92
N GLN A 89 -14.95 -1.84 -2.43
CA GLN A 89 -16.14 -2.70 -2.34
C GLN A 89 -16.94 -2.48 -1.05
N VAL A 90 -16.28 -1.95 0.00
CA VAL A 90 -16.90 -1.67 1.29
C VAL A 90 -16.86 -0.16 1.52
N HIS A 91 -17.95 0.49 1.16
CA HIS A 91 -18.01 1.94 1.17
C HIS A 91 -18.10 2.51 2.59
N SER A 92 -17.33 3.55 2.84
CA SER A 92 -17.45 4.39 4.03
C SER A 92 -17.27 5.86 3.67
N ALA A 93 -17.83 6.76 4.49
CA ALA A 93 -17.72 8.20 4.24
C ALA A 93 -16.30 8.76 4.29
N GLU A 94 -15.37 8.02 4.90
CA GLU A 94 -13.99 8.46 5.13
C GLU A 94 -13.00 7.95 4.08
N ARG A 95 -13.45 7.08 3.16
CA ARG A 95 -12.60 6.38 2.20
C ARG A 95 -12.86 6.84 0.78
N PHE A 96 -11.87 6.64 -0.09
CA PHE A 96 -12.10 6.80 -1.52
C PHE A 96 -13.10 5.75 -2.03
N ALA A 97 -13.86 6.10 -3.07
CA ALA A 97 -14.67 5.14 -3.81
C ALA A 97 -13.85 4.49 -4.93
N HIS A 98 -13.06 5.32 -5.61
CA HIS A 98 -12.18 4.90 -6.71
C HIS A 98 -10.80 5.54 -6.55
N ALA A 99 -9.77 4.84 -7.00
CA ALA A 99 -8.43 5.38 -7.16
C ALA A 99 -7.79 4.87 -8.45
N SER A 100 -6.89 5.64 -9.01
CA SER A 100 -6.00 5.19 -10.07
C SER A 100 -4.57 5.51 -9.71
N TRP A 101 -3.63 4.69 -10.20
CA TRP A 101 -2.23 4.90 -9.89
C TRP A 101 -1.33 4.55 -11.08
N GLY A 102 -0.16 5.14 -11.08
CA GLY A 102 0.93 4.82 -12.00
C GLY A 102 2.27 4.89 -11.30
N GLN A 103 3.19 4.02 -11.71
CA GLN A 103 4.47 3.85 -11.07
C GLN A 103 5.63 3.95 -12.08
N ALA A 104 6.64 4.74 -11.76
CA ALA A 104 7.77 5.03 -12.64
C ALA A 104 9.11 4.96 -11.90
N ARG A 105 10.21 4.75 -12.67
CA ARG A 105 11.58 4.73 -12.15
C ARG A 105 12.19 6.11 -11.89
N SER A 106 11.46 7.20 -12.14
CA SER A 106 11.89 8.56 -11.79
C SER A 106 10.69 9.50 -11.73
N ILE A 107 10.81 10.56 -10.93
CA ILE A 107 9.81 11.62 -10.83
C ILE A 107 9.53 12.25 -12.21
N ALA A 108 10.57 12.50 -13.01
CA ALA A 108 10.40 13.10 -14.33
C ALA A 108 9.54 12.24 -15.26
N ARG A 109 9.71 10.91 -15.23
CA ARG A 109 8.86 9.98 -15.98
C ARG A 109 7.43 9.97 -15.46
N LEU A 110 7.28 9.94 -14.13
CA LEU A 110 5.97 9.99 -13.48
C LEU A 110 5.21 11.25 -13.87
N MET A 111 5.84 12.42 -13.71
CA MET A 111 5.20 13.72 -14.03
C MET A 111 4.84 13.85 -15.52
N LYS A 112 5.62 13.25 -16.42
CA LYS A 112 5.25 13.20 -17.84
C LYS A 112 3.90 12.48 -18.04
N VAL A 113 3.63 11.45 -17.28
CA VAL A 113 2.35 10.70 -17.35
C VAL A 113 1.24 11.51 -16.69
N VAL A 114 1.48 12.11 -15.53
CA VAL A 114 0.53 13.00 -14.85
C VAL A 114 0.11 14.15 -15.76
N ASP A 115 1.08 14.81 -16.43
CA ASP A 115 0.80 15.85 -17.41
C ASP A 115 -0.05 15.36 -18.58
N ALA A 116 0.20 14.14 -19.05
CA ALA A 116 -0.59 13.56 -20.14
C ALA A 116 -2.03 13.23 -19.70
N LEU A 117 -2.22 12.76 -18.47
CA LEU A 117 -3.55 12.53 -17.86
C LEU A 117 -4.33 13.86 -17.76
N HIS A 118 -3.69 14.92 -17.27
CA HIS A 118 -4.33 16.23 -17.16
C HIS A 118 -4.67 16.85 -18.54
N LYS A 119 -3.80 16.69 -19.52
CA LYS A 119 -4.02 17.20 -20.90
C LYS A 119 -5.06 16.37 -21.66
N GLY A 120 -5.18 15.11 -21.35
CA GLY A 120 -6.13 14.20 -21.99
C GLY A 120 -7.61 14.53 -21.72
N GLY A 121 -7.89 15.47 -20.83
CA GLY A 121 -9.24 15.97 -20.53
C GLY A 121 -10.16 14.96 -19.84
N SER A 122 -9.69 13.75 -19.59
CA SER A 122 -10.46 12.68 -18.98
C SER A 122 -10.61 12.82 -17.46
N SER A 123 -9.90 13.75 -16.85
CA SER A 123 -9.96 14.04 -15.42
C SER A 123 -11.07 15.03 -15.03
N SER A 124 -11.67 15.76 -15.98
CA SER A 124 -12.68 16.78 -15.65
C SER A 124 -13.97 16.15 -15.12
N THR A 125 -14.48 15.09 -15.76
CA THR A 125 -15.77 14.49 -15.35
C THR A 125 -15.73 13.84 -13.97
N PRO A 126 -14.72 13.01 -13.60
CA PRO A 126 -14.57 12.54 -12.22
C PRO A 126 -14.37 13.68 -11.22
N LEU A 127 -13.55 14.69 -11.54
CA LEU A 127 -13.34 15.84 -10.65
C LEU A 127 -14.60 16.65 -10.42
N ASP A 128 -15.36 16.93 -11.48
CA ASP A 128 -16.59 17.73 -11.42
C ASP A 128 -17.71 17.03 -10.64
N SER A 129 -17.74 15.70 -10.63
CA SER A 129 -18.75 14.89 -9.93
C SER A 129 -18.30 14.39 -8.56
N SER A 130 -17.03 14.49 -8.22
CA SER A 130 -16.50 14.03 -6.94
C SER A 130 -16.86 14.98 -5.81
N THR A 131 -17.13 14.41 -4.62
CA THR A 131 -17.27 15.19 -3.38
C THR A 131 -15.93 15.49 -2.73
N ARG A 132 -14.93 14.70 -3.05
CA ARG A 132 -13.56 14.88 -2.58
C ARG A 132 -12.60 14.22 -3.56
N HIS A 133 -11.49 14.90 -3.82
CA HIS A 133 -10.37 14.40 -4.61
C HIS A 133 -9.06 14.73 -3.92
N TRP A 134 -8.09 13.80 -3.95
CA TRP A 134 -6.73 14.07 -3.49
C TRP A 134 -5.72 13.20 -4.22
N ASP A 135 -4.53 13.76 -4.37
CA ASP A 135 -3.40 13.13 -5.00
C ASP A 135 -2.26 12.91 -4.00
N GLN A 136 -1.54 11.81 -4.17
CA GLN A 136 -0.39 11.48 -3.34
C GLN A 136 0.75 10.99 -4.23
N ILE A 137 1.99 11.25 -3.79
CA ILE A 137 3.18 10.68 -4.41
C ILE A 137 3.96 9.94 -3.33
N TYR A 138 4.29 8.68 -3.61
CA TYR A 138 5.07 7.81 -2.75
C TYR A 138 6.43 7.51 -3.35
N ILE A 139 7.41 7.25 -2.49
CA ILE A 139 8.70 6.64 -2.84
C ILE A 139 8.71 5.22 -2.31
N THR A 140 8.99 4.27 -3.19
CA THR A 140 9.00 2.84 -2.92
C THR A 140 10.42 2.31 -3.10
N SER A 141 11.04 1.80 -2.03
CA SER A 141 12.39 1.21 -2.07
C SER A 141 12.39 -0.31 -1.84
N PHE A 142 11.31 -0.85 -1.29
CA PHE A 142 11.11 -2.26 -1.05
C PHE A 142 9.86 -2.73 -1.77
N TYR A 143 10.05 -3.46 -2.86
CA TYR A 143 8.97 -3.88 -3.75
C TYR A 143 9.34 -5.12 -4.55
N ASN A 144 8.35 -5.88 -4.95
CA ASN A 144 8.47 -6.90 -5.96
C ASN A 144 7.11 -7.26 -6.56
N TRP A 145 7.09 -7.76 -7.80
CA TRP A 145 5.86 -8.18 -8.46
C TRP A 145 6.09 -9.27 -9.48
N LYS A 146 5.01 -9.94 -9.85
CA LYS A 146 4.93 -10.81 -11.03
C LYS A 146 4.43 -9.98 -12.21
N ALA A 147 5.20 -9.92 -13.29
CA ALA A 147 4.75 -9.26 -14.51
C ALA A 147 3.46 -9.89 -15.04
N GLY A 148 2.58 -9.05 -15.59
CA GLY A 148 1.29 -9.50 -16.12
C GLY A 148 0.16 -8.53 -15.82
N SER A 149 -1.06 -8.92 -16.20
CA SER A 149 -2.30 -8.17 -15.91
C SER A 149 -3.18 -8.97 -14.97
N TRP A 150 -3.56 -8.34 -13.88
CA TRP A 150 -4.33 -8.91 -12.78
C TRP A 150 -5.66 -8.20 -12.68
N LYS A 151 -6.71 -8.80 -13.31
CA LYS A 151 -8.06 -8.23 -13.33
C LYS A 151 -8.91 -8.79 -12.21
N GLY A 152 -9.59 -7.90 -11.48
CA GLY A 152 -10.44 -8.27 -10.35
C GLY A 152 -9.66 -8.89 -9.18
N ALA A 153 -8.37 -8.59 -9.08
CA ALA A 153 -7.55 -8.86 -7.91
C ALA A 153 -7.97 -7.97 -6.73
N TYR A 154 -7.37 -8.15 -5.57
CA TYR A 154 -7.67 -7.36 -4.37
C TYR A 154 -6.42 -6.70 -3.86
N VAL A 155 -6.54 -5.46 -3.42
CA VAL A 155 -5.49 -4.76 -2.68
C VAL A 155 -5.73 -4.93 -1.19
N TYR A 156 -4.66 -5.20 -0.49
CA TYR A 156 -4.55 -5.06 0.94
C TYR A 156 -3.54 -3.95 1.22
N ALA A 157 -4.00 -2.84 1.78
CA ALA A 157 -3.15 -1.69 2.02
C ALA A 157 -3.32 -1.15 3.44
N GLY A 158 -2.27 -0.60 3.99
CA GLY A 158 -2.26 0.05 5.29
C GLY A 158 -1.38 1.28 5.30
N THR A 159 -1.78 2.30 6.05
CA THR A 159 -0.99 3.52 6.28
C THR A 159 -0.80 3.73 7.77
N SER A 160 0.44 3.98 8.17
CA SER A 160 0.81 4.29 9.55
C SER A 160 1.55 5.59 9.63
N LYS A 161 1.30 6.35 10.70
CA LYS A 161 2.04 7.57 11.03
C LYS A 161 3.13 7.23 12.04
N LEU A 162 4.30 7.78 11.86
CA LEU A 162 5.36 7.67 12.86
C LEU A 162 5.03 8.53 14.08
N LYS A 163 5.34 8.03 15.26
CA LYS A 163 5.29 8.80 16.50
C LYS A 163 6.31 9.94 16.46
N PRO A 164 6.10 11.02 17.20
CA PRO A 164 7.03 12.15 17.24
C PRO A 164 8.45 11.78 17.72
N ASP A 165 8.56 10.73 18.54
CA ASP A 165 9.79 10.21 19.13
C ASP A 165 10.30 8.95 18.41
N ALA A 166 9.68 8.59 17.29
CA ALA A 166 10.13 7.47 16.47
C ALA A 166 11.48 7.78 15.79
N PRO A 167 12.21 6.74 15.35
CA PRO A 167 13.34 6.91 14.46
C PRO A 167 12.97 7.68 13.20
N ASP A 168 13.98 8.14 12.47
CA ASP A 168 13.78 8.69 11.12
C ASP A 168 12.96 7.75 10.24
N ALA A 169 12.19 8.32 9.32
CA ALA A 169 11.27 7.53 8.46
C ALA A 169 12.00 6.47 7.65
N ASP A 170 13.21 6.75 7.18
CA ASP A 170 14.00 5.79 6.41
C ASP A 170 14.50 4.65 7.29
N ASP A 171 14.86 4.92 8.54
CA ASP A 171 15.25 3.89 9.52
C ASP A 171 14.04 3.03 9.93
N ALA A 172 12.87 3.64 10.12
CA ALA A 172 11.65 2.94 10.43
C ALA A 172 11.23 2.01 9.28
N ILE A 173 11.30 2.48 8.03
CA ILE A 173 11.02 1.66 6.83
C ILE A 173 12.02 0.51 6.72
N ARG A 174 13.30 0.73 6.95
CA ARG A 174 14.30 -0.35 6.95
C ARG A 174 14.01 -1.41 8.01
N ALA A 175 13.65 -0.97 9.22
CA ALA A 175 13.27 -1.88 10.30
C ALA A 175 12.05 -2.73 9.95
N LEU A 176 10.99 -2.09 9.43
CA LEU A 176 9.78 -2.79 8.93
C LEU A 176 10.11 -3.77 7.81
N SER A 177 10.87 -3.32 6.83
CA SER A 177 11.22 -4.11 5.65
C SER A 177 12.06 -5.33 6.00
N SER A 178 12.91 -5.24 7.03
CA SER A 178 13.72 -6.39 7.49
C SER A 178 12.85 -7.58 7.92
N PHE A 179 11.64 -7.33 8.41
CA PHE A 179 10.67 -8.37 8.75
C PHE A 179 9.74 -8.70 7.58
N TYR A 180 9.09 -7.69 6.99
CA TYR A 180 8.03 -7.94 6.01
C TYR A 180 8.55 -8.45 4.67
N VAL A 181 9.70 -7.97 4.18
CA VAL A 181 10.18 -8.36 2.85
C VAL A 181 10.42 -9.86 2.73
N PRO A 182 11.10 -10.56 3.67
CA PRO A 182 11.25 -12.01 3.59
C PRO A 182 9.90 -12.75 3.58
N VAL A 183 8.93 -12.26 4.34
CA VAL A 183 7.57 -12.84 4.41
C VAL A 183 6.85 -12.64 3.08
N PHE A 184 6.90 -11.43 2.52
CA PHE A 184 6.24 -11.11 1.25
C PHE A 184 6.91 -11.78 0.05
N GLU A 185 8.25 -11.89 0.03
CA GLU A 185 8.95 -12.65 -1.01
C GLU A 185 8.53 -14.12 -1.02
N LYS A 186 8.37 -14.72 0.17
CA LYS A 186 7.84 -16.09 0.27
C LYS A 186 6.41 -16.16 -0.26
N MET A 187 5.54 -15.24 0.15
CA MET A 187 4.14 -15.21 -0.32
C MET A 187 4.06 -14.99 -1.84
N LEU A 188 4.96 -14.16 -2.38
CA LEU A 188 5.07 -13.93 -3.83
C LEU A 188 5.50 -15.22 -4.55
N ALA A 189 6.51 -15.91 -4.04
CA ALA A 189 6.95 -17.19 -4.58
C ALA A 189 5.83 -18.24 -4.57
N ASP A 190 5.10 -18.35 -3.46
CA ASP A 190 3.98 -19.28 -3.28
C ASP A 190 2.71 -18.88 -4.07
N GLY A 191 2.69 -17.71 -4.72
CA GLY A 191 1.53 -17.20 -5.47
C GLY A 191 0.35 -16.80 -4.59
N ILE A 192 0.61 -16.47 -3.33
CA ILE A 192 -0.39 -15.91 -2.41
C ILE A 192 -0.65 -14.45 -2.75
N ILE A 193 0.43 -13.71 -3.04
CA ILE A 193 0.38 -12.34 -3.55
C ILE A 193 1.03 -12.28 -4.94
N VAL A 194 0.77 -11.23 -5.68
CA VAL A 194 1.37 -10.97 -6.99
C VAL A 194 2.23 -9.71 -7.00
N GLU A 195 2.11 -8.90 -5.97
CA GLU A 195 2.87 -7.68 -5.77
C GLU A 195 2.91 -7.31 -4.29
N TYR A 196 3.98 -6.67 -3.86
CA TYR A 196 4.07 -5.93 -2.61
C TYR A 196 4.92 -4.67 -2.77
N GLU A 197 4.57 -3.64 -1.99
CA GLU A 197 5.29 -2.38 -1.86
C GLU A 197 5.31 -1.92 -0.40
N ILE A 198 6.44 -1.33 -0.01
CA ILE A 198 6.57 -0.60 1.25
C ILE A 198 7.06 0.80 0.89
N ASP A 199 6.22 1.77 1.19
CA ASP A 199 6.28 3.12 0.66
C ASP A 199 6.47 4.15 1.77
N ARG A 200 7.10 5.25 1.41
CA ARG A 200 7.11 6.49 2.17
C ARG A 200 6.37 7.57 1.37
N GLU A 201 5.45 8.26 2.01
CA GLU A 201 4.83 9.43 1.40
C GLU A 201 5.89 10.51 1.10
N MET A 202 5.92 10.98 -0.14
CA MET A 202 6.86 12.01 -0.58
C MET A 202 6.24 13.41 -0.51
N ILE A 203 4.97 13.52 -0.88
CA ILE A 203 4.21 14.77 -0.84
C ILE A 203 3.09 14.61 0.18
N HIS A 204 3.16 15.42 1.23
CA HIS A 204 2.21 15.40 2.32
C HIS A 204 0.93 16.15 1.95
N THR A 205 -0.20 15.51 2.16
CA THR A 205 -1.49 16.15 1.91
C THR A 205 -2.10 16.78 3.17
N THR A 206 -1.84 16.25 4.36
CA THR A 206 -2.59 16.68 5.57
C THR A 206 -1.83 16.66 6.90
N ASP A 207 -0.69 16.00 7.00
CA ASP A 207 0.05 15.86 8.27
C ASP A 207 1.56 16.00 8.03
N ALA A 208 2.23 16.77 8.87
CA ALA A 208 3.68 16.95 8.80
C ALA A 208 4.47 15.71 9.25
N ARG A 209 3.81 14.71 9.84
CA ARG A 209 4.45 13.47 10.28
C ARG A 209 4.63 12.53 9.11
N ALA A 210 5.79 11.89 9.04
CA ALA A 210 6.05 10.90 8.02
C ALA A 210 5.03 9.75 8.06
N GLN A 211 4.50 9.40 6.91
CA GLN A 211 3.58 8.28 6.73
C GLN A 211 4.29 7.16 5.99
N ILE A 212 4.16 5.97 6.55
CA ILE A 212 4.61 4.74 5.91
C ILE A 212 3.36 4.02 5.42
N HIS A 213 3.37 3.66 4.16
CA HIS A 213 2.31 2.93 3.52
C HIS A 213 2.85 1.58 3.04
N PHE A 214 2.06 0.56 3.10
CA PHE A 214 2.33 -0.70 2.42
C PHE A 214 1.11 -1.14 1.65
N SER A 215 1.33 -1.77 0.52
CA SER A 215 0.29 -2.38 -0.28
C SER A 215 0.72 -3.74 -0.79
N LEU A 216 -0.26 -4.62 -0.94
CA LEU A 216 -0.09 -5.93 -1.52
C LEU A 216 -1.26 -6.21 -2.46
N VAL A 217 -0.96 -6.83 -3.59
CA VAL A 217 -1.99 -7.29 -4.52
C VAL A 217 -2.14 -8.80 -4.39
N VAL A 218 -3.36 -9.21 -4.10
CA VAL A 218 -3.77 -10.61 -3.95
C VAL A 218 -4.58 -11.02 -5.17
N PRO A 219 -4.29 -12.14 -5.84
CA PRO A 219 -4.83 -12.42 -7.17
C PRO A 219 -6.36 -12.67 -7.21
N ASN A 220 -6.96 -13.09 -6.11
CA ASN A 220 -8.39 -13.42 -6.00
C ASN A 220 -8.85 -13.45 -4.54
N ALA A 221 -10.14 -13.66 -4.30
CA ALA A 221 -10.73 -13.66 -2.96
C ALA A 221 -10.17 -14.77 -2.05
N GLU A 222 -9.92 -15.96 -2.58
CA GLU A 222 -9.30 -17.07 -1.81
C GLU A 222 -7.89 -16.72 -1.37
N GLY A 223 -7.20 -15.88 -2.15
CA GLY A 223 -5.88 -15.37 -1.81
C GLY A 223 -5.90 -14.49 -0.54
N LEU A 224 -7.00 -13.78 -0.27
CA LEU A 224 -7.12 -12.97 0.96
C LEU A 224 -7.07 -13.82 2.23
N ASP A 225 -7.75 -14.97 2.24
CA ASP A 225 -7.70 -15.89 3.37
C ASP A 225 -6.30 -16.49 3.53
N ARG A 226 -5.70 -16.95 2.42
CA ARG A 226 -4.32 -17.48 2.41
C ARG A 226 -3.30 -16.45 2.87
N PHE A 227 -3.45 -15.20 2.44
CA PHE A 227 -2.60 -14.08 2.86
C PHE A 227 -2.71 -13.86 4.37
N ARG A 228 -3.92 -13.75 4.89
CA ARG A 228 -4.16 -13.57 6.34
C ARG A 228 -3.58 -14.70 7.17
N ASP A 229 -3.78 -15.94 6.74
CA ASP A 229 -3.24 -17.12 7.45
C ASP A 229 -1.71 -17.11 7.43
N ALA A 230 -1.09 -16.83 6.28
CA ALA A 230 0.36 -16.78 6.16
C ALA A 230 0.99 -15.62 6.96
N LEU A 231 0.33 -14.46 6.99
CA LEU A 231 0.77 -13.32 7.81
C LEU A 231 0.62 -13.65 9.31
N GLY A 232 -0.49 -14.27 9.72
CA GLY A 232 -0.70 -14.71 11.11
C GLY A 232 0.40 -15.65 11.58
N VAL A 233 0.74 -16.66 10.78
CA VAL A 233 1.84 -17.59 11.09
C VAL A 233 3.18 -16.84 11.22
N ALA A 234 3.47 -15.90 10.33
CA ALA A 234 4.72 -15.13 10.38
C ALA A 234 4.81 -14.25 11.63
N LEU A 235 3.69 -13.63 12.04
CA LEU A 235 3.63 -12.81 13.26
C LEU A 235 3.75 -13.67 14.52
N ASP A 236 3.10 -14.83 14.59
CA ASP A 236 3.19 -15.76 15.72
C ASP A 236 4.62 -16.26 15.92
N GLN A 237 5.34 -16.52 14.82
CA GLN A 237 6.75 -16.93 14.87
C GLN A 237 7.69 -15.79 15.30
N ASN A 238 7.25 -14.54 15.22
CA ASN A 238 8.02 -13.33 15.51
C ASN A 238 7.26 -12.41 16.48
N SER A 239 6.86 -12.94 17.62
CA SER A 239 5.97 -12.27 18.58
C SER A 239 6.45 -10.90 19.09
N LEU A 240 7.74 -10.58 18.97
CA LEU A 240 8.30 -9.27 19.36
C LEU A 240 8.11 -8.19 18.30
N ILE A 241 7.70 -8.56 17.07
CA ILE A 241 7.62 -7.61 15.97
C ILE A 241 6.46 -6.61 16.16
N VAL A 242 5.33 -7.09 16.64
CA VAL A 242 4.14 -6.26 16.88
C VAL A 242 4.40 -5.19 17.94
N PRO A 243 4.94 -5.53 19.15
CA PRO A 243 5.34 -4.51 20.11
C PRO A 243 6.39 -3.54 19.61
N ALA A 244 7.38 -4.02 18.81
CA ALA A 244 8.41 -3.15 18.24
C ALA A 244 7.81 -2.11 17.30
N PHE A 245 6.91 -2.51 16.39
CA PHE A 245 6.22 -1.58 15.49
C PHE A 245 5.28 -0.64 16.25
N GLY A 246 4.54 -1.16 17.23
CA GLY A 246 3.69 -0.34 18.10
C GLY A 246 4.44 0.71 18.91
N SER A 247 5.75 0.53 19.15
CA SER A 247 6.58 1.56 19.77
C SER A 247 6.92 2.71 18.83
N MET A 248 6.99 2.46 17.53
CA MET A 248 7.37 3.46 16.52
C MET A 248 6.18 4.15 15.85
N MET A 249 5.03 3.48 15.80
CA MET A 249 3.87 3.95 15.04
C MET A 249 2.76 4.44 15.95
N ASP A 250 2.13 5.54 15.51
CA ASP A 250 0.95 6.09 16.16
C ASP A 250 -0.29 5.46 15.54
N ASN A 251 -1.08 4.78 16.37
CA ASN A 251 -2.35 4.14 16.02
C ASN A 251 -2.36 3.54 14.61
N PHE A 252 -1.88 2.33 14.49
CA PHE A 252 -2.04 1.53 13.29
C PHE A 252 -3.55 1.28 13.08
N LYS A 253 -4.21 2.26 12.48
CA LYS A 253 -5.54 2.02 11.94
C LYS A 253 -5.33 1.25 10.65
N GLU A 254 -5.34 -0.07 10.78
CA GLU A 254 -5.50 -0.94 9.62
C GLU A 254 -6.78 -0.55 8.91
N GLN A 255 -6.64 0.23 7.88
CA GLN A 255 -7.71 0.43 6.93
C GLN A 255 -7.57 -0.71 5.92
N PHE A 256 -8.11 -1.87 6.29
CA PHE A 256 -8.27 -2.96 5.34
C PHE A 256 -9.45 -2.61 4.43
N ASP A 257 -9.12 -2.10 3.28
CA ASP A 257 -10.09 -1.89 2.24
C ASP A 257 -10.20 -3.16 1.41
N PHE A 258 -11.38 -3.71 1.30
CA PHE A 258 -11.69 -4.70 0.27
C PHE A 258 -11.78 -3.96 -1.07
N VAL A 259 -10.62 -3.61 -1.58
CA VAL A 259 -10.48 -2.86 -2.82
C VAL A 259 -10.23 -3.84 -3.95
N LYS A 260 -11.11 -3.84 -4.94
CA LYS A 260 -10.81 -4.52 -6.20
C LYS A 260 -9.82 -3.71 -6.99
N VAL A 261 -8.91 -4.40 -7.65
CA VAL A 261 -7.91 -3.76 -8.50
C VAL A 261 -7.82 -4.46 -9.86
N ASN A 262 -7.66 -3.64 -10.90
CA ASN A 262 -7.14 -4.08 -12.18
C ASN A 262 -5.73 -3.51 -12.32
N ALA A 263 -4.73 -4.33 -12.09
CA ALA A 263 -3.32 -3.93 -12.09
C ALA A 263 -2.56 -4.55 -13.25
N THR A 264 -1.62 -3.83 -13.82
CA THR A 264 -0.72 -4.33 -14.87
C THR A 264 0.72 -3.92 -14.56
N TYR A 265 1.63 -4.89 -14.54
CA TYR A 265 3.06 -4.71 -14.28
C TYR A 265 3.91 -5.27 -15.42
N LYS A 266 5.07 -4.63 -15.68
CA LYS A 266 6.05 -5.03 -16.69
C LYS A 266 7.34 -5.56 -16.08
#